data_ba4965dc74331a3fbd2e2f0906c86b27
#
_entry.id   ba4965dc74331a3fbd2e2f0906c86b27
#
_cell.length_a   1.000
_cell.length_b   1.000
_cell.length_c   1.000
_cell.angle_alpha   90.00
_cell.angle_beta   90.00
_cell.angle_gamma   90.00
#
_symmetry.space_group_name_H-M   'P 1'
#
loop_
_entity.id
_entity.type
_entity.pdbx_description
1 polymer ?
#
loop_
_entity_poly.entity_id
_entity_poly.type
_entity_poly.pdbx_seq_one_letter_code
_entity_poly.pdbx_strand_id
1 'polypeptide(L)'
;MRRLERRRDVKGFTLIEVIIAIGILAISLASLFQIIASSRARIAKADEAWHNMHMLTQAAEYVLLHRADVVDSVDRDFFPYRDYQVNISYEEVSDEQIDDDFASISGQLPLELCTIELVNLKTSGKETVGILEIERIIYDDEGFEPE
;
A
#
# COMPACT_ATOMS: atom_id res chain seq x y z
N MET A 1 40.27 -53.86 48.25
CA MET A 1 39.60 -52.67 47.65
C MET A 1 38.44 -53.13 46.75
N ARG A 2 37.20 -53.04 47.19
CA ARG A 2 36.01 -53.38 46.40
C ARG A 2 35.51 -52.11 45.73
N ARG A 3 35.64 -52.07 44.38
CA ARG A 3 35.02 -50.99 43.55
C ARG A 3 33.50 -51.20 43.51
N LEU A 4 32.75 -50.28 44.13
CA LEU A 4 31.33 -50.22 44.00
C LEU A 4 30.98 -49.67 42.63
N GLU A 5 30.60 -50.56 41.68
CA GLU A 5 29.95 -50.14 40.42
C GLU A 5 28.57 -49.59 40.73
N ARG A 6 28.43 -48.30 40.62
CA ARG A 6 27.15 -47.61 40.69
C ARG A 6 26.37 -47.92 39.40
N ARG A 7 25.52 -48.94 39.45
CA ARG A 7 24.51 -49.18 38.42
C ARG A 7 23.66 -47.90 38.30
N ARG A 8 23.81 -47.19 37.19
CA ARG A 8 22.85 -46.15 36.79
C ARG A 8 21.58 -46.87 36.39
N ASP A 9 20.53 -46.77 37.18
CA ASP A 9 19.18 -47.14 36.79
C ASP A 9 18.75 -46.28 35.62
N VAL A 10 18.84 -46.80 34.40
CA VAL A 10 18.31 -46.20 33.20
C VAL A 10 16.78 -46.39 33.28
N LYS A 11 16.07 -45.41 33.81
CA LYS A 11 14.60 -45.42 33.79
C LYS A 11 14.19 -45.27 32.31
N GLY A 12 13.57 -46.33 31.79
CA GLY A 12 12.96 -46.31 30.46
C GLY A 12 11.77 -45.35 30.43
N PHE A 13 11.55 -44.69 29.30
CA PHE A 13 10.38 -43.83 29.10
C PHE A 13 9.10 -44.67 29.18
N THR A 14 8.08 -44.14 29.85
CA THR A 14 6.76 -44.72 29.87
C THR A 14 6.01 -44.41 28.58
N LEU A 15 5.11 -45.34 28.17
CA LEU A 15 4.28 -45.14 26.96
C LEU A 15 3.50 -43.83 27.02
N ILE A 16 3.01 -43.46 28.20
CA ILE A 16 2.22 -42.24 28.42
C ILE A 16 3.07 -40.99 28.20
N GLU A 17 4.34 -41.00 28.61
CA GLU A 17 5.28 -39.87 28.45
C GLU A 17 5.58 -39.60 26.97
N VAL A 18 5.72 -40.68 26.17
CA VAL A 18 5.89 -40.55 24.71
C VAL A 18 4.66 -39.98 24.03
N ILE A 19 3.44 -40.42 24.44
CA ILE A 19 2.19 -39.91 23.89
C ILE A 19 2.03 -38.40 24.20
N ILE A 20 2.31 -38.02 25.44
CA ILE A 20 2.25 -36.59 25.83
C ILE A 20 3.29 -35.76 25.06
N ALA A 21 4.51 -36.24 24.92
CA ALA A 21 5.58 -35.55 24.17
C ALA A 21 5.18 -35.34 22.69
N ILE A 22 4.63 -36.38 22.03
CA ILE A 22 4.14 -36.26 20.66
C ILE A 22 2.98 -35.27 20.57
N GLY A 23 2.06 -35.27 21.53
CA GLY A 23 0.94 -34.32 21.60
C GLY A 23 1.41 -32.86 21.67
N ILE A 24 2.35 -32.58 22.56
CA ILE A 24 2.95 -31.25 22.70
C ILE A 24 3.68 -30.84 21.41
N LEU A 25 4.45 -31.76 20.81
CA LEU A 25 5.15 -31.52 19.56
C LEU A 25 4.16 -31.20 18.42
N ALA A 26 3.08 -31.93 18.30
CA ALA A 26 2.06 -31.71 17.28
C ALA A 26 1.39 -30.33 17.41
N ILE A 27 1.04 -29.91 18.62
CA ILE A 27 0.47 -28.59 18.89
C ILE A 27 1.49 -27.48 18.55
N SER A 28 2.74 -27.67 18.93
CA SER A 28 3.82 -26.72 18.65
C SER A 28 4.05 -26.55 17.14
N LEU A 29 4.05 -27.63 16.38
CA LEU A 29 4.17 -27.60 14.93
C LEU A 29 2.96 -26.95 14.26
N ALA A 30 1.75 -27.25 14.72
CA ALA A 30 0.52 -26.60 14.21
C ALA A 30 0.57 -25.08 14.40
N SER A 31 0.99 -24.61 15.58
CA SER A 31 1.15 -23.18 15.86
C SER A 31 2.19 -22.54 14.96
N LEU A 32 3.31 -23.21 14.72
CA LEU A 32 4.37 -22.71 13.82
C LEU A 32 3.84 -22.57 12.38
N PHE A 33 3.15 -23.57 11.86
CA PHE A 33 2.54 -23.51 10.52
C PHE A 33 1.52 -22.39 10.39
N GLN A 34 0.71 -22.14 11.41
CA GLN A 34 -0.24 -21.03 11.43
C GLN A 34 0.47 -19.67 11.34
N ILE A 35 1.56 -19.49 12.07
CA ILE A 35 2.36 -18.25 12.01
C ILE A 35 2.94 -18.05 10.61
N ILE A 36 3.51 -19.10 10.02
CA ILE A 36 4.07 -19.03 8.66
C ILE A 36 2.99 -18.70 7.63
N ALA A 37 1.84 -19.33 7.69
CA ALA A 37 0.73 -19.08 6.78
C ALA A 37 0.22 -17.63 6.88
N SER A 38 0.02 -17.14 8.12
CA SER A 38 -0.41 -15.76 8.35
C SER A 38 0.62 -14.73 7.91
N SER A 39 1.91 -15.02 8.11
CA SER A 39 3.00 -14.16 7.65
C SER A 39 3.03 -14.05 6.12
N ARG A 40 2.88 -15.16 5.39
CA ARG A 40 2.82 -15.15 3.93
C ARG A 40 1.64 -14.34 3.41
N ALA A 41 0.45 -14.47 4.03
CA ALA A 41 -0.72 -13.69 3.65
C ALA A 41 -0.52 -12.18 3.86
N ARG A 42 0.15 -11.79 4.95
CA ARG A 42 0.49 -10.37 5.22
C ARG A 42 1.49 -9.83 4.20
N ILE A 43 2.52 -10.62 3.85
CA ILE A 43 3.51 -10.22 2.85
C ILE A 43 2.85 -10.02 1.49
N ALA A 44 2.00 -10.95 1.05
CA ALA A 44 1.29 -10.81 -0.22
C ALA A 44 0.41 -9.54 -0.27
N LYS A 45 -0.32 -9.25 0.82
CA LYS A 45 -1.12 -8.03 0.92
C LYS A 45 -0.27 -6.75 0.93
N ALA A 46 0.89 -6.78 1.60
CA ALA A 46 1.80 -5.65 1.63
C ALA A 46 2.44 -5.39 0.25
N ASP A 47 2.77 -6.45 -0.47
CA ASP A 47 3.31 -6.38 -1.83
C ASP A 47 2.29 -5.78 -2.81
N GLU A 48 1.04 -6.22 -2.73
CA GLU A 48 -0.06 -5.66 -3.52
C GLU A 48 -0.28 -4.17 -3.21
N ALA A 49 -0.33 -3.80 -1.92
CA ALA A 49 -0.50 -2.41 -1.51
C ALA A 49 0.67 -1.53 -1.98
N TRP A 50 1.90 -2.03 -1.88
CA TRP A 50 3.09 -1.34 -2.37
C TRP A 50 3.03 -1.14 -3.90
N HIS A 51 2.63 -2.17 -4.63
CA HIS A 51 2.50 -2.10 -6.08
C HIS A 51 1.46 -1.07 -6.52
N ASN A 52 0.28 -1.06 -5.88
CA ASN A 52 -0.77 -0.07 -6.14
C ASN A 52 -0.30 1.35 -5.83
N MET A 53 0.41 1.55 -4.70
CA MET A 53 0.96 2.85 -4.34
C MET A 53 2.01 3.33 -5.33
N HIS A 54 2.87 2.43 -5.80
CA HIS A 54 3.88 2.76 -6.81
C HIS A 54 3.23 3.21 -8.12
N MET A 55 2.18 2.52 -8.58
CA MET A 55 1.42 2.92 -9.77
C MET A 55 0.75 4.28 -9.61
N LEU A 56 0.15 4.54 -8.44
CA LEU A 56 -0.45 5.85 -8.14
C LEU A 56 0.59 6.97 -8.14
N THR A 57 1.76 6.73 -7.53
CA THR A 57 2.86 7.71 -7.52
C THR A 57 3.33 8.01 -8.94
N GLN A 58 3.48 7.00 -9.79
CA GLN A 58 3.85 7.18 -11.18
C GLN A 58 2.81 7.99 -11.96
N ALA A 59 1.52 7.73 -11.73
CA ALA A 59 0.44 8.52 -12.33
C ALA A 59 0.47 9.98 -11.84
N ALA A 60 0.72 10.19 -10.56
CA ALA A 60 0.88 11.53 -9.97
C ALA A 60 2.06 12.31 -10.56
N GLU A 61 3.20 11.63 -10.73
CA GLU A 61 4.38 12.23 -11.40
C GLU A 61 4.03 12.67 -12.82
N TYR A 62 3.27 11.88 -13.56
CA TYR A 62 2.82 12.24 -14.90
C TYR A 62 1.95 13.51 -14.89
N VAL A 63 0.97 13.58 -13.99
CA VAL A 63 0.10 14.77 -13.84
C VAL A 63 0.91 16.00 -13.46
N LEU A 64 1.87 15.87 -12.53
CA LEU A 64 2.70 16.98 -12.09
C LEU A 64 3.69 17.48 -13.16
N LEU A 65 4.10 16.62 -14.07
CA LEU A 65 4.96 17.00 -15.21
C LEU A 65 4.19 17.78 -16.28
N HIS A 66 2.87 17.57 -16.39
CA HIS A 66 1.98 18.24 -17.35
C HIS A 66 1.19 19.38 -16.69
N ARG A 67 1.92 20.32 -16.07
CA ARG A 67 1.36 21.37 -15.20
C ARG A 67 0.32 22.28 -15.86
N ALA A 68 0.49 22.56 -17.14
CA ALA A 68 -0.35 23.51 -17.89
C ALA A 68 -1.57 22.84 -18.54
N ASP A 69 -1.55 21.52 -18.67
CA ASP A 69 -2.59 20.82 -19.39
C ASP A 69 -3.52 20.06 -18.42
N VAL A 70 -4.80 20.08 -18.70
CA VAL A 70 -5.77 19.17 -18.04
C VAL A 70 -5.56 17.79 -18.65
N VAL A 71 -5.01 16.88 -17.84
CA VAL A 71 -4.71 15.52 -18.23
C VAL A 71 -5.84 14.60 -17.80
N ASP A 72 -6.65 14.12 -18.73
CA ASP A 72 -7.76 13.20 -18.43
C ASP A 72 -7.30 11.75 -18.28
N SER A 73 -6.14 11.40 -18.84
CA SER A 73 -5.61 10.03 -18.82
C SER A 73 -4.09 10.02 -18.93
N VAL A 74 -3.48 9.00 -18.36
CA VAL A 74 -2.03 8.80 -18.44
C VAL A 74 -1.68 8.07 -19.74
N ASP A 75 -0.64 8.53 -20.44
CA ASP A 75 -0.14 7.90 -21.64
C ASP A 75 0.31 6.45 -21.36
N ARG A 76 0.00 5.56 -22.29
CA ARG A 76 0.35 4.13 -22.17
C ARG A 76 1.86 3.87 -22.21
N ASP A 77 2.62 4.73 -22.85
CA ASP A 77 4.08 4.62 -22.87
C ASP A 77 4.68 4.94 -21.49
N PHE A 78 4.02 5.82 -20.73
CA PHE A 78 4.39 6.15 -19.37
C PHE A 78 3.82 5.19 -18.33
N PHE A 79 2.59 4.65 -18.57
CA PHE A 79 1.88 3.75 -17.68
C PHE A 79 1.61 2.38 -18.35
N PRO A 80 2.60 1.47 -18.38
CA PRO A 80 2.54 0.23 -19.15
C PRO A 80 1.68 -0.88 -18.53
N TYR A 81 0.90 -0.60 -17.49
CA TYR A 81 0.11 -1.60 -16.74
C TYR A 81 -1.24 -1.85 -17.41
N ARG A 82 -1.32 -2.87 -18.28
CA ARG A 82 -2.52 -3.19 -19.07
C ARG A 82 -3.75 -3.59 -18.27
N ASP A 83 -3.54 -4.11 -17.07
CA ASP A 83 -4.58 -4.61 -16.17
C ASP A 83 -5.17 -3.52 -15.28
N TYR A 84 -4.65 -2.32 -15.38
CA TYR A 84 -5.04 -1.16 -14.59
C TYR A 84 -5.38 0.03 -15.49
N GLN A 85 -6.29 0.85 -15.01
CA GLN A 85 -6.67 2.12 -15.62
C GLN A 85 -6.52 3.23 -14.56
N VAL A 86 -6.00 4.36 -14.98
CA VAL A 86 -5.94 5.58 -14.18
C VAL A 86 -7.03 6.52 -14.67
N ASN A 87 -7.90 6.94 -13.77
CA ASN A 87 -8.87 8.00 -13.99
C ASN A 87 -8.40 9.24 -13.23
N ILE A 88 -8.47 10.40 -13.86
CA ILE A 88 -8.04 11.67 -13.28
C ILE A 88 -9.25 12.60 -13.33
N SER A 89 -9.56 13.22 -12.20
CA SER A 89 -10.61 14.23 -12.09
C SER A 89 -10.09 15.46 -11.36
N TYR A 90 -10.60 16.61 -11.72
CA TYR A 90 -10.21 17.90 -11.17
C TYR A 90 -11.41 18.58 -10.56
N GLU A 91 -11.22 19.16 -9.38
CA GLU A 91 -12.25 19.92 -8.67
C GLU A 91 -11.63 21.21 -8.14
N GLU A 92 -12.24 22.35 -8.44
CA GLU A 92 -11.81 23.62 -7.88
C GLU A 92 -12.09 23.66 -6.38
N VAL A 93 -11.08 24.00 -5.59
CA VAL A 93 -11.23 24.16 -4.15
C VAL A 93 -11.90 25.49 -3.88
N SER A 94 -13.14 25.45 -3.37
CA SER A 94 -13.89 26.65 -3.02
C SER A 94 -13.27 27.38 -1.82
N ASP A 95 -13.34 28.72 -1.82
CA ASP A 95 -12.80 29.58 -0.75
C ASP A 95 -13.32 29.22 0.66
N GLU A 96 -14.45 28.54 0.78
CA GLU A 96 -15.02 28.07 2.05
C GLU A 96 -14.24 26.91 2.69
N GLN A 97 -13.39 26.22 1.93
CA GLN A 97 -12.57 25.09 2.38
C GLN A 97 -11.15 25.50 2.77
N ILE A 98 -10.77 26.75 2.47
CA ILE A 98 -9.44 27.29 2.77
C ILE A 98 -9.46 27.84 4.20
N ASP A 99 -8.54 27.39 5.02
CA ASP A 99 -8.40 27.84 6.42
C ASP A 99 -8.24 29.36 6.48
N ASP A 100 -8.97 30.04 7.40
CA ASP A 100 -8.98 31.50 7.56
C ASP A 100 -7.57 32.12 7.71
N ASP A 101 -6.60 31.36 8.18
CA ASP A 101 -5.19 31.77 8.29
C ASP A 101 -4.51 31.95 6.92
N PHE A 102 -4.98 31.25 5.89
CA PHE A 102 -4.48 31.39 4.50
C PHE A 102 -5.25 32.47 3.71
N ALA A 103 -6.51 32.71 4.05
CA ALA A 103 -7.36 33.72 3.40
C ALA A 103 -6.82 35.16 3.55
N SER A 104 -5.93 35.41 4.51
CA SER A 104 -5.34 36.72 4.77
C SER A 104 -4.12 37.07 3.88
N ILE A 105 -3.61 36.11 3.11
CA ILE A 105 -2.52 36.35 2.16
C ILE A 105 -3.16 36.86 0.86
N SER A 106 -3.11 38.15 0.63
CA SER A 106 -3.63 38.78 -0.58
C SER A 106 -2.91 38.25 -1.81
N GLY A 107 -3.62 37.52 -2.64
CA GLY A 107 -3.12 36.83 -3.82
C GLY A 107 -3.33 35.32 -3.71
N GLN A 108 -4.54 34.91 -3.35
CA GLN A 108 -4.91 33.50 -3.41
C GLN A 108 -4.72 33.01 -4.83
N LEU A 109 -3.76 32.10 -4.97
CA LEU A 109 -3.62 31.35 -6.20
C LEU A 109 -4.78 30.34 -6.21
N PRO A 110 -5.53 30.21 -7.31
CA PRO A 110 -6.60 29.25 -7.41
C PRO A 110 -6.02 27.85 -7.19
N LEU A 111 -6.61 27.13 -6.23
CA LEU A 111 -6.24 25.75 -5.90
C LEU A 111 -7.21 24.81 -6.59
N GLU A 112 -6.66 23.76 -7.13
CA GLU A 112 -7.42 22.67 -7.73
C GLU A 112 -7.05 21.36 -7.05
N LEU A 113 -8.05 20.59 -6.69
CA LEU A 113 -7.89 19.24 -6.18
C LEU A 113 -7.88 18.28 -7.36
N CYS A 114 -6.76 17.64 -7.60
CA CYS A 114 -6.62 16.58 -8.58
C CYS A 114 -6.76 15.22 -7.88
N THR A 115 -7.81 14.49 -8.22
CA THR A 115 -8.05 13.13 -7.71
C THR A 115 -7.64 12.10 -8.76
N ILE A 116 -6.71 11.24 -8.41
CA ILE A 116 -6.18 10.16 -9.24
C ILE A 116 -6.70 8.83 -8.69
N GLU A 117 -7.51 8.14 -9.46
CA GLU A 117 -8.06 6.83 -9.12
C GLU A 117 -7.38 5.73 -9.92
N LEU A 118 -6.90 4.70 -9.23
CA LEU A 118 -6.38 3.48 -9.84
C LEU A 118 -7.45 2.40 -9.83
N VAL A 119 -7.84 1.94 -11.01
CA VAL A 119 -8.90 0.94 -11.21
C VAL A 119 -8.31 -0.36 -11.74
N ASN A 120 -8.60 -1.48 -11.07
CA ASN A 120 -8.22 -2.81 -11.53
C ASN A 120 -9.25 -3.34 -12.55
N LEU A 121 -8.80 -3.66 -13.77
CA LEU A 121 -9.64 -4.14 -14.87
C LEU A 121 -9.84 -5.66 -14.86
N LYS A 122 -9.05 -6.42 -14.08
CA LYS A 122 -9.17 -7.89 -13.99
C LYS A 122 -10.39 -8.33 -13.21
N THR A 123 -10.83 -7.50 -12.28
CA THR A 123 -12.01 -7.80 -11.45
C THR A 123 -13.27 -7.51 -12.26
N SER A 124 -14.22 -8.42 -12.29
CA SER A 124 -15.45 -8.34 -13.10
C SER A 124 -16.32 -7.09 -12.84
N GLY A 125 -15.95 -6.24 -11.88
CA GLY A 125 -16.69 -5.06 -11.43
C GLY A 125 -15.92 -3.73 -11.54
N LYS A 126 -14.74 -3.67 -12.16
CA LYS A 126 -13.89 -2.46 -12.15
C LYS A 126 -13.75 -1.91 -10.72
N GLU A 127 -12.88 -2.50 -9.95
CA GLU A 127 -12.67 -2.14 -8.54
C GLU A 127 -11.60 -1.04 -8.43
N THR A 128 -11.93 0.07 -7.75
CA THR A 128 -10.95 1.09 -7.39
C THR A 128 -10.04 0.53 -6.29
N VAL A 129 -8.76 0.36 -6.61
CA VAL A 129 -7.75 -0.25 -5.72
C VAL A 129 -6.87 0.78 -5.01
N GLY A 130 -6.98 2.05 -5.40
CA GLY A 130 -6.30 3.15 -4.74
C GLY A 130 -6.76 4.51 -5.23
N ILE A 131 -6.68 5.51 -4.35
CA ILE A 131 -7.01 6.91 -4.64
C ILE A 131 -5.87 7.75 -4.08
N LEU A 132 -5.45 8.75 -4.86
CA LEU A 132 -4.48 9.76 -4.45
C LEU A 132 -5.03 11.13 -4.79
N GLU A 133 -5.07 12.02 -3.82
CA GLU A 133 -5.50 13.40 -3.97
C GLU A 133 -4.27 14.31 -3.90
N ILE A 134 -4.18 15.25 -4.82
CA ILE A 134 -3.09 16.22 -4.92
C ILE A 134 -3.70 17.61 -5.08
N GLU A 135 -3.34 18.52 -4.21
CA GLU A 135 -3.64 19.92 -4.36
C GLU A 135 -2.59 20.57 -5.28
N ARG A 136 -3.03 21.24 -6.32
CA ARG A 136 -2.13 21.97 -7.22
C ARG A 136 -2.59 23.42 -7.39
N ILE A 137 -1.64 24.29 -7.67
CA ILE A 137 -1.90 25.70 -8.02
C ILE A 137 -2.17 25.77 -9.52
N ILE A 138 -3.28 26.38 -9.90
CA ILE A 138 -3.58 26.70 -11.30
C ILE A 138 -2.78 27.94 -11.67
N TYR A 139 -1.87 27.83 -12.62
CA TYR A 139 -1.19 28.96 -13.21
C TYR A 139 -1.98 29.41 -14.45
N ASP A 140 -2.60 30.59 -14.38
CA ASP A 140 -3.11 31.25 -15.58
C ASP A 140 -1.91 31.80 -16.38
N ASP A 141 -1.56 31.14 -17.46
CA ASP A 141 -0.46 31.57 -18.34
C ASP A 141 -0.78 32.87 -19.11
N GLU A 142 -2.03 33.36 -19.01
CA GLU A 142 -2.45 34.58 -19.72
C GLU A 142 -1.89 35.90 -19.13
N GLY A 143 -1.19 35.84 -17.98
CA GLY A 143 -0.68 37.02 -17.24
C GLY A 143 0.80 37.31 -17.34
N PHE A 144 1.60 36.45 -17.93
CA PHE A 144 3.05 36.66 -18.00
C PHE A 144 3.47 37.17 -19.40
N GLU A 145 3.18 38.43 -19.75
CA GLU A 145 3.88 39.14 -20.79
C GLU A 145 5.27 39.57 -20.22
N PRO A 146 6.39 39.01 -20.69
CA PRO A 146 7.68 39.52 -20.29
C PRO A 146 7.89 40.91 -20.92
N GLU A 147 8.03 41.95 -20.09
CA GLU A 147 8.50 43.28 -20.51
C GLU A 147 9.94 43.23 -21.02
#